data_c047c0e5045e417e566049ab8a091e99
#
_entry.id   c047c0e5045e417e566049ab8a091e99
#
_cell.length_a   1.000
_cell.length_b   1.000
_cell.length_c   1.000
_cell.angle_alpha   90.00
_cell.angle_beta   90.00
_cell.angle_gamma   90.00
#
_symmetry.space_group_name_H-M   'P 1'
#
loop_
_entity.id
_entity.type
_entity.pdbx_description
1 polymer ?
#
loop_
_entity_poly.entity_id
_entity_poly.type
_entity_poly.pdbx_seq_one_letter_code
_entity_poly.pdbx_strand_id
1 'polypeptide(L)'
;MKRYNIALFTLIVCACSVQAQTVEPITYKQYMHKVSADNLEYAAEKMNVSAAHADVIAAKVFDDPSLSFTYSNNEDHTLQMGQSYELELSQNVTLGRRTAGIKLARSQNELAEIVLDDYFRNLQADATIAYLEVMKQKQLSDIKRSAWSNMYDLAKSDSIRLASGKIMEVEAIQSKLEADIMYNEVLQ
;
A
#
# COMPACT_ATOMS: atom_id res chain seq x y z
N MET A 1 -5.77 15.48 -52.20
CA MET A 1 -5.16 14.44 -51.35
C MET A 1 -4.98 14.82 -49.87
N LYS A 2 -4.76 16.09 -49.49
CA LYS A 2 -4.59 16.47 -48.05
C LYS A 2 -5.87 16.38 -47.18
N ARG A 3 -7.06 16.47 -47.71
CA ARG A 3 -8.33 16.43 -46.97
C ARG A 3 -8.72 15.02 -46.50
N TYR A 4 -8.33 13.97 -47.21
CA TYR A 4 -8.65 12.58 -46.83
C TYR A 4 -7.76 12.06 -45.69
N ASN A 5 -6.54 12.58 -45.56
CA ASN A 5 -5.62 12.19 -44.49
C ASN A 5 -6.06 12.73 -43.09
N ILE A 6 -6.74 13.90 -43.06
CA ILE A 6 -7.24 14.48 -41.80
C ILE A 6 -8.50 13.72 -41.34
N ALA A 7 -9.39 13.32 -42.23
CA ALA A 7 -10.56 12.54 -41.92
C ALA A 7 -10.20 11.12 -41.43
N LEU A 8 -9.17 10.51 -42.03
CA LEU A 8 -8.66 9.20 -41.62
C LEU A 8 -7.98 9.28 -40.25
N PHE A 9 -7.27 10.36 -39.92
CA PHE A 9 -6.60 10.56 -38.65
C PHE A 9 -7.60 10.81 -37.52
N THR A 10 -8.68 11.57 -37.77
CA THR A 10 -9.79 11.76 -36.79
C THR A 10 -10.56 10.48 -36.52
N LEU A 11 -10.73 9.60 -37.52
CA LEU A 11 -11.41 8.32 -37.33
C LEU A 11 -10.59 7.34 -36.46
N ILE A 12 -9.26 7.36 -36.61
CA ILE A 12 -8.34 6.51 -35.82
C ILE A 12 -8.25 6.99 -34.36
N VAL A 13 -8.29 8.29 -34.10
CA VAL A 13 -8.26 8.84 -32.74
C VAL A 13 -9.56 8.55 -31.97
N CYS A 14 -10.73 8.50 -32.65
CA CYS A 14 -12.00 8.13 -32.02
C CYS A 14 -12.13 6.65 -31.67
N ALA A 15 -11.37 5.76 -32.30
CA ALA A 15 -11.41 4.31 -32.03
C ALA A 15 -10.65 3.89 -30.75
N CYS A 16 -9.83 4.76 -30.17
CA CYS A 16 -9.00 4.44 -28.99
C CYS A 16 -9.65 4.71 -27.63
N SER A 17 -10.92 5.12 -27.54
CA SER A 17 -11.46 5.72 -26.31
C SER A 17 -12.66 5.02 -25.66
N VAL A 18 -12.96 3.75 -25.95
CA VAL A 18 -13.99 3.03 -25.17
C VAL A 18 -13.53 1.62 -24.84
N GLN A 19 -12.53 1.53 -23.97
CA GLN A 19 -12.43 0.35 -23.11
C GLN A 19 -13.29 0.63 -21.88
N ALA A 20 -14.55 0.24 -21.93
CA ALA A 20 -15.35 0.06 -20.74
C ALA A 20 -14.63 -0.99 -19.90
N GLN A 21 -13.93 -0.56 -18.85
CA GLN A 21 -13.37 -1.46 -17.86
C GLN A 21 -14.56 -2.20 -17.23
N THR A 22 -14.74 -3.44 -17.59
CA THR A 22 -15.61 -4.34 -16.84
C THR A 22 -15.00 -4.46 -15.45
N VAL A 23 -15.60 -3.74 -14.50
CA VAL A 23 -15.21 -3.84 -13.09
C VAL A 23 -15.63 -5.23 -12.63
N GLU A 24 -14.71 -6.19 -12.70
CA GLU A 24 -14.94 -7.50 -12.11
C GLU A 24 -14.97 -7.34 -10.59
N PRO A 25 -15.96 -7.94 -9.91
CA PRO A 25 -16.03 -7.91 -8.46
C PRO A 25 -14.83 -8.63 -7.87
N ILE A 26 -13.99 -7.88 -7.16
CA ILE A 26 -12.82 -8.45 -6.49
C ILE A 26 -13.26 -9.26 -5.26
N THR A 27 -12.79 -10.49 -5.16
CA THR A 27 -13.02 -11.31 -3.97
C THR A 27 -12.13 -10.85 -2.81
N TYR A 28 -12.56 -11.13 -1.57
CA TYR A 28 -11.77 -10.80 -0.37
C TYR A 28 -10.33 -11.33 -0.45
N LYS A 29 -10.14 -12.57 -0.91
CA LYS A 29 -8.81 -13.17 -1.06
C LYS A 29 -7.94 -12.43 -2.07
N GLN A 30 -8.51 -12.03 -3.20
CA GLN A 30 -7.78 -11.24 -4.22
C GLN A 30 -7.44 -9.84 -3.72
N TYR A 31 -8.37 -9.21 -2.98
CA TYR A 31 -8.15 -7.92 -2.35
C TYR A 31 -6.99 -7.98 -1.35
N MET A 32 -7.01 -8.95 -0.41
CA MET A 32 -5.94 -9.13 0.57
C MET A 32 -4.58 -9.42 -0.07
N HIS A 33 -4.56 -10.22 -1.15
CA HIS A 33 -3.33 -10.46 -1.89
C HIS A 33 -2.77 -9.16 -2.50
N LYS A 34 -3.62 -8.31 -3.09
CA LYS A 34 -3.20 -7.02 -3.61
C LYS A 34 -2.69 -6.09 -2.51
N VAL A 35 -3.42 -5.97 -1.40
CA VAL A 35 -2.99 -5.15 -0.26
C VAL A 35 -1.60 -5.55 0.23
N SER A 36 -1.35 -6.85 0.38
CA SER A 36 -0.04 -7.32 0.85
C SER A 36 1.08 -7.18 -0.20
N ALA A 37 0.76 -7.18 -1.49
CA ALA A 37 1.73 -7.03 -2.57
C ALA A 37 2.08 -5.57 -2.86
N ASP A 38 1.09 -4.67 -2.81
CA ASP A 38 1.23 -3.28 -3.25
C ASP A 38 1.48 -2.31 -2.09
N ASN A 39 1.43 -2.76 -0.84
CA ASN A 39 1.68 -1.91 0.32
C ASN A 39 3.18 -1.63 0.47
N LEU A 40 3.57 -0.36 0.26
CA LEU A 40 4.97 0.09 0.30
C LEU A 40 5.56 0.05 1.71
N GLU A 41 4.76 0.29 2.73
CA GLU A 41 5.21 0.29 4.12
C GLU A 41 5.49 -1.15 4.59
N TYR A 42 4.65 -2.11 4.20
CA TYR A 42 4.92 -3.53 4.43
C TYR A 42 6.20 -4.00 3.69
N ALA A 43 6.43 -3.48 2.48
CA ALA A 43 7.68 -3.74 1.77
C ALA A 43 8.89 -3.12 2.48
N ALA A 44 8.75 -1.91 3.05
CA ALA A 44 9.80 -1.26 3.84
C ALA A 44 10.12 -2.05 5.11
N GLU A 45 9.12 -2.55 5.85
CA GLU A 45 9.34 -3.38 7.04
C GLU A 45 10.07 -4.70 6.70
N LYS A 46 9.79 -5.32 5.57
CA LYS A 46 10.59 -6.46 5.08
C LYS A 46 12.06 -6.11 4.84
N MET A 47 12.32 -4.89 4.33
CA MET A 47 13.70 -4.42 4.15
C MET A 47 14.39 -4.15 5.49
N ASN A 48 13.65 -3.66 6.50
CA ASN A 48 14.16 -3.47 7.86
C ASN A 48 14.62 -4.82 8.47
N VAL A 49 13.84 -5.89 8.30
CA VAL A 49 14.24 -7.24 8.71
C VAL A 49 15.50 -7.68 7.98
N SER A 50 15.59 -7.43 6.67
CA SER A 50 16.77 -7.78 5.88
C SER A 50 18.02 -6.99 6.32
N ALA A 51 17.85 -5.71 6.67
CA ALA A 51 18.93 -4.88 7.23
C ALA A 51 19.38 -5.38 8.60
N ALA A 52 18.44 -5.68 9.50
CA ALA A 52 18.77 -6.25 10.82
C ALA A 52 19.49 -7.60 10.70
N HIS A 53 19.13 -8.44 9.72
CA HIS A 53 19.85 -9.67 9.43
C HIS A 53 21.29 -9.40 8.94
N ALA A 54 21.48 -8.39 8.09
CA ALA A 54 22.82 -7.98 7.65
C ALA A 54 23.67 -7.47 8.81
N ASP A 55 23.08 -6.77 9.79
CA ASP A 55 23.78 -6.33 11.01
C ASP A 55 24.25 -7.51 11.86
N VAL A 56 23.48 -8.61 11.92
CA VAL A 56 23.94 -9.86 12.58
C VAL A 56 25.16 -10.44 11.88
N ILE A 57 25.22 -10.37 10.55
CA ILE A 57 26.37 -10.85 9.78
C ILE A 57 27.55 -9.92 10.04
N ALA A 58 27.34 -8.59 9.97
CA ALA A 58 28.40 -7.60 10.23
C ALA A 58 28.98 -7.73 11.64
N ALA A 59 28.15 -7.95 12.67
CA ALA A 59 28.60 -8.15 14.05
C ALA A 59 29.50 -9.39 14.25
N LYS A 60 29.47 -10.34 13.30
CA LYS A 60 30.32 -11.53 13.31
C LYS A 60 31.69 -11.31 12.66
N VAL A 61 31.85 -10.24 11.90
CA VAL A 61 33.11 -9.94 11.21
C VAL A 61 34.11 -9.40 12.24
N PHE A 62 35.39 -9.74 12.08
CA PHE A 62 36.47 -9.13 12.84
C PHE A 62 36.88 -7.82 12.19
N ASP A 63 37.38 -6.90 13.02
CA ASP A 63 38.01 -5.68 12.51
C ASP A 63 39.20 -6.06 11.60
N ASP A 64 39.36 -5.34 10.49
CA ASP A 64 40.46 -5.60 9.56
C ASP A 64 41.79 -5.31 10.19
N PRO A 65 42.84 -6.15 9.95
CA PRO A 65 44.17 -5.83 10.38
C PRO A 65 44.71 -4.61 9.62
N SER A 66 45.35 -3.69 10.31
CA SER A 66 46.02 -2.56 9.69
C SER A 66 47.52 -2.82 9.61
N LEU A 67 48.11 -2.57 8.44
CA LEU A 67 49.55 -2.62 8.18
C LEU A 67 50.01 -1.20 7.86
N SER A 68 50.90 -0.66 8.68
CA SER A 68 51.53 0.62 8.43
C SER A 68 53.04 0.46 8.20
N PHE A 69 53.53 1.23 7.24
CA PHE A 69 54.96 1.36 6.99
C PHE A 69 55.36 2.83 7.13
N THR A 70 56.26 3.10 8.06
CA THR A 70 56.78 4.44 8.29
C THR A 70 58.28 4.43 7.98
N TYR A 71 58.70 5.36 7.12
CA TYR A 71 60.08 5.70 6.87
C TYR A 71 60.36 7.07 7.47
N SER A 72 61.38 7.13 8.31
CA SER A 72 61.84 8.38 8.91
C SER A 72 63.33 8.59 8.61
N ASN A 73 63.65 9.73 8.02
CA ASN A 73 65.01 10.17 7.80
C ASN A 73 65.29 11.35 8.74
N ASN A 74 66.12 11.10 9.76
CA ASN A 74 66.47 12.08 10.78
C ASN A 74 67.88 12.64 10.55
N GLU A 75 68.40 12.61 9.32
CA GLU A 75 69.66 13.22 8.97
C GLU A 75 69.50 14.76 8.90
N ASP A 76 70.03 15.47 9.88
CA ASP A 76 70.29 16.90 9.86
C ASP A 76 71.77 17.17 9.65
N HIS A 77 72.14 18.32 9.06
CA HIS A 77 73.50 18.71 8.75
C HIS A 77 74.47 18.70 9.99
N THR A 78 73.90 18.74 11.19
CA THR A 78 74.68 18.79 12.44
C THR A 78 74.60 17.57 13.31
N LEU A 79 73.62 16.64 13.08
CA LEU A 79 73.37 15.43 13.85
C LEU A 79 73.03 14.30 12.91
N GLN A 80 73.97 13.33 12.75
CA GLN A 80 73.65 12.11 12.00
C GLN A 80 72.85 11.16 12.89
N MET A 81 71.53 11.32 12.88
CA MET A 81 70.59 10.49 13.67
C MET A 81 70.12 9.21 12.93
N GLY A 82 70.53 9.04 11.67
CA GLY A 82 70.25 7.83 10.88
C GLY A 82 68.88 7.78 10.32
N GLN A 83 68.67 6.74 9.51
CA GLN A 83 67.39 6.41 8.87
C GLN A 83 66.72 5.27 9.65
N SER A 84 65.37 5.35 9.86
CA SER A 84 64.63 4.27 10.48
C SER A 84 63.46 3.84 9.56
N TYR A 85 63.26 2.54 9.57
CA TYR A 85 62.14 1.87 8.90
C TYR A 85 61.30 1.17 9.95
N GLU A 86 60.03 1.46 10.00
CA GLU A 86 59.08 0.82 10.93
C GLU A 86 57.97 0.15 10.13
N LEU A 87 57.74 -1.13 10.44
CA LEU A 87 56.66 -1.91 9.91
C LEU A 87 55.81 -2.35 11.09
N GLU A 88 54.56 -1.83 11.17
CA GLU A 88 53.64 -2.16 12.24
C GLU A 88 52.43 -2.92 11.65
N LEU A 89 52.14 -4.09 12.22
CA LEU A 89 50.90 -4.84 11.97
C LEU A 89 50.07 -4.81 13.25
N SER A 90 48.91 -4.19 13.21
CA SER A 90 48.01 -4.15 14.34
C SER A 90 46.65 -4.74 14.02
N GLN A 91 46.07 -5.48 14.95
CA GLN A 91 44.72 -6.02 14.85
C GLN A 91 44.00 -5.86 16.19
N ASN A 92 42.81 -5.26 16.15
CA ASN A 92 41.99 -5.09 17.33
C ASN A 92 41.15 -6.34 17.58
N VAL A 93 41.39 -7.02 18.73
CA VAL A 93 40.64 -8.23 19.10
C VAL A 93 39.88 -7.98 20.40
N THR A 94 38.55 -7.78 20.28
CA THR A 94 37.66 -7.48 21.41
C THR A 94 36.72 -8.67 21.70
N LEU A 95 37.20 -9.68 22.41
CA LEU A 95 36.48 -10.95 22.62
C LEU A 95 35.13 -10.77 23.36
N GLY A 96 35.09 -10.12 24.51
CA GLY A 96 33.89 -9.94 25.32
C GLY A 96 32.85 -9.00 24.66
N ARG A 97 33.31 -7.87 24.15
CA ARG A 97 32.48 -6.86 23.47
C ARG A 97 31.83 -7.43 22.21
N ARG A 98 32.57 -8.23 21.44
CA ARG A 98 32.08 -8.88 20.23
C ARG A 98 30.92 -9.85 20.52
N THR A 99 31.08 -10.71 21.55
CA THR A 99 30.02 -11.66 21.92
C THR A 99 28.74 -10.96 22.35
N ALA A 100 28.85 -9.86 23.11
CA ALA A 100 27.73 -9.03 23.50
C ALA A 100 27.10 -8.34 22.28
N GLY A 101 27.91 -7.82 21.34
CA GLY A 101 27.43 -7.21 20.10
C GLY A 101 26.65 -8.18 19.22
N ILE A 102 27.14 -9.43 19.06
CA ILE A 102 26.38 -10.47 18.30
C ILE A 102 25.05 -10.80 18.96
N LYS A 103 25.02 -10.90 20.30
CA LYS A 103 23.76 -11.15 21.01
C LYS A 103 22.76 -9.99 20.83
N LEU A 104 23.25 -8.76 20.93
CA LEU A 104 22.44 -7.56 20.69
C LEU A 104 21.86 -7.55 19.26
N ALA A 105 22.70 -7.75 18.25
CA ALA A 105 22.26 -7.77 16.85
C ALA A 105 21.23 -8.88 16.59
N ARG A 106 21.37 -10.05 17.20
CA ARG A 106 20.36 -11.13 17.10
C ARG A 106 19.04 -10.73 17.73
N SER A 107 19.05 -10.13 18.91
CA SER A 107 17.82 -9.66 19.56
C SER A 107 17.15 -8.54 18.77
N GLN A 108 17.92 -7.67 18.10
CA GLN A 108 17.40 -6.64 17.21
C GLN A 108 16.78 -7.24 15.95
N ASN A 109 17.38 -8.29 15.37
CA ASN A 109 16.78 -9.01 14.25
C ASN A 109 15.46 -9.68 14.65
N GLU A 110 15.42 -10.35 15.80
CA GLU A 110 14.18 -10.96 16.32
C GLU A 110 13.10 -9.90 16.59
N LEU A 111 13.48 -8.74 17.12
CA LEU A 111 12.56 -7.62 17.28
C LEU A 111 12.02 -7.14 15.93
N ALA A 112 12.87 -6.99 14.91
CA ALA A 112 12.44 -6.57 13.58
C ALA A 112 11.44 -7.57 12.94
N GLU A 113 11.63 -8.88 13.14
CA GLU A 113 10.69 -9.91 12.69
C GLU A 113 9.34 -9.79 13.41
N ILE A 114 9.33 -9.56 14.72
CA ILE A 114 8.10 -9.38 15.51
C ILE A 114 7.37 -8.11 15.08
N VAL A 115 8.09 -7.02 14.84
CA VAL A 115 7.50 -5.76 14.34
C VAL A 115 6.86 -5.94 12.97
N LEU A 116 7.51 -6.68 12.07
CA LEU A 116 6.93 -7.01 10.76
C LEU A 116 5.64 -7.82 10.89
N ASP A 117 5.61 -8.81 11.78
CA ASP A 117 4.42 -9.63 12.03
C ASP A 117 3.27 -8.80 12.64
N ASP A 118 3.58 -7.89 13.56
CA ASP A 118 2.59 -6.98 14.15
C ASP A 118 2.03 -6.01 13.10
N TYR A 119 2.92 -5.42 12.29
CA TYR A 119 2.50 -4.57 11.16
C TYR A 119 1.57 -5.32 10.21
N PHE A 120 1.91 -6.56 9.84
CA PHE A 120 1.09 -7.37 8.95
C PHE A 120 -0.30 -7.66 9.53
N ARG A 121 -0.40 -7.95 10.83
CA ARG A 121 -1.71 -8.16 11.51
C ARG A 121 -2.56 -6.91 11.48
N ASN A 122 -1.96 -5.75 11.77
CA ASN A 122 -2.66 -4.47 11.73
C ASN A 122 -3.13 -4.14 10.31
N LEU A 123 -2.26 -4.29 9.32
CA LEU A 123 -2.60 -4.11 7.91
C LEU A 123 -3.75 -5.02 7.47
N GLN A 124 -3.74 -6.28 7.91
CA GLN A 124 -4.82 -7.23 7.62
C GLN A 124 -6.14 -6.80 8.28
N ALA A 125 -6.11 -6.32 9.51
CA ALA A 125 -7.29 -5.84 10.21
C ALA A 125 -7.89 -4.62 9.50
N ASP A 126 -7.08 -3.62 9.19
CA ASP A 126 -7.51 -2.38 8.52
C ASP A 126 -8.06 -2.66 7.13
N ALA A 127 -7.38 -3.49 6.36
CA ALA A 127 -7.84 -3.91 5.05
C ALA A 127 -9.17 -4.68 5.12
N THR A 128 -9.36 -5.52 6.15
CA THR A 128 -10.62 -6.25 6.36
C THR A 128 -11.75 -5.28 6.67
N ILE A 129 -11.52 -4.32 7.56
CA ILE A 129 -12.51 -3.29 7.91
C ILE A 129 -12.90 -2.49 6.67
N ALA A 130 -11.92 -2.04 5.88
CA ALA A 130 -12.17 -1.30 4.65
C ALA A 130 -12.99 -2.12 3.62
N TYR A 131 -12.68 -3.40 3.46
CA TYR A 131 -13.45 -4.29 2.59
C TYR A 131 -14.90 -4.46 3.04
N LEU A 132 -15.11 -4.68 4.34
CA LEU A 132 -16.44 -4.82 4.92
C LEU A 132 -17.27 -3.53 4.81
N GLU A 133 -16.63 -2.36 4.94
CA GLU A 133 -17.32 -1.08 4.76
C GLU A 133 -17.80 -0.91 3.31
N VAL A 134 -16.99 -1.25 2.33
CA VAL A 134 -17.40 -1.25 0.90
C VAL A 134 -18.56 -2.22 0.66
N MET A 135 -18.49 -3.42 1.23
CA MET A 135 -19.57 -4.42 1.12
C MET A 135 -20.87 -3.92 1.76
N LYS A 136 -20.79 -3.28 2.92
CA LYS A 136 -21.92 -2.66 3.61
C LYS A 136 -22.56 -1.57 2.75
N GLN A 137 -21.74 -0.66 2.18
CA GLN A 137 -22.24 0.42 1.33
C GLN A 137 -22.90 -0.12 0.07
N LYS A 138 -22.34 -1.16 -0.54
CA LYS A 138 -22.95 -1.84 -1.68
C LYS A 138 -24.31 -2.42 -1.34
N GLN A 139 -24.42 -3.17 -0.22
CA GLN A 139 -25.68 -3.75 0.22
C GLN A 139 -26.72 -2.67 0.56
N LEU A 140 -26.30 -1.57 1.20
CA LEU A 140 -27.17 -0.46 1.50
C LEU A 140 -27.71 0.20 0.22
N SER A 141 -26.86 0.40 -0.79
CA SER A 141 -27.26 0.90 -2.11
C SER A 141 -28.27 -0.04 -2.79
N ASP A 142 -28.04 -1.35 -2.74
CA ASP A 142 -28.96 -2.34 -3.32
C ASP A 142 -30.34 -2.34 -2.61
N ILE A 143 -30.34 -2.19 -1.27
CA ILE A 143 -31.59 -2.07 -0.47
C ILE A 143 -32.32 -0.77 -0.83
N LYS A 144 -31.63 0.37 -0.86
CA LYS A 144 -32.23 1.66 -1.24
C LYS A 144 -32.85 1.60 -2.64
N ARG A 145 -32.13 1.00 -3.59
CA ARG A 145 -32.63 0.82 -4.97
C ARG A 145 -33.88 -0.06 -5.02
N SER A 146 -33.91 -1.14 -4.26
CA SER A 146 -35.07 -2.02 -4.17
C SER A 146 -36.27 -1.32 -3.53
N ALA A 147 -36.05 -0.55 -2.45
CA ALA A 147 -37.09 0.24 -1.80
C ALA A 147 -37.68 1.28 -2.74
N TRP A 148 -36.82 2.02 -3.45
CA TRP A 148 -37.27 2.97 -4.48
C TRP A 148 -38.10 2.27 -5.59
N SER A 149 -37.63 1.14 -6.11
CA SER A 149 -38.37 0.40 -7.15
C SER A 149 -39.77 0.00 -6.69
N ASN A 150 -39.90 -0.51 -5.48
CA ASN A 150 -41.18 -0.89 -4.90
C ASN A 150 -42.12 0.33 -4.72
N MET A 151 -41.57 1.46 -4.27
CA MET A 151 -42.33 2.69 -4.07
C MET A 151 -42.74 3.32 -5.41
N TYR A 152 -41.87 3.25 -6.43
CA TYR A 152 -42.20 3.69 -7.79
C TYR A 152 -43.35 2.87 -8.40
N ASP A 153 -43.34 1.54 -8.22
CA ASP A 153 -44.40 0.66 -8.69
C ASP A 153 -45.72 0.92 -7.97
N LEU A 154 -45.68 1.24 -6.66
CA LEU A 154 -46.83 1.67 -5.89
C LEU A 154 -47.38 2.98 -6.43
N ALA A 155 -46.56 4.01 -6.62
CA ALA A 155 -46.98 5.30 -7.16
C ALA A 155 -47.59 5.18 -8.56
N LYS A 156 -47.04 4.30 -9.39
CA LYS A 156 -47.58 3.97 -10.70
C LYS A 156 -48.96 3.30 -10.60
N SER A 157 -49.13 2.36 -9.67
CA SER A 157 -50.42 1.70 -9.39
C SER A 157 -51.46 2.71 -8.91
N ASP A 158 -51.08 3.60 -7.99
CA ASP A 158 -51.96 4.63 -7.46
C ASP A 158 -52.38 5.66 -8.52
N SER A 159 -51.52 5.99 -9.47
CA SER A 159 -51.88 6.82 -10.63
C SER A 159 -52.98 6.19 -11.47
N ILE A 160 -52.94 4.86 -11.67
CA ILE A 160 -53.98 4.12 -12.40
C ILE A 160 -55.29 4.06 -11.59
N ARG A 161 -55.19 3.90 -10.27
CA ARG A 161 -56.35 3.88 -9.37
C ARG A 161 -57.04 5.25 -9.30
N LEU A 162 -56.27 6.33 -9.31
CA LEU A 162 -56.80 7.70 -9.39
C LEU A 162 -57.57 7.90 -10.71
N ALA A 163 -56.98 7.50 -11.84
CA ALA A 163 -57.64 7.59 -13.14
C ALA A 163 -58.95 6.80 -13.20
N SER A 164 -59.08 5.76 -12.36
CA SER A 164 -60.30 4.94 -12.23
C SER A 164 -61.25 5.45 -11.14
N GLY A 165 -60.95 6.58 -10.49
CA GLY A 165 -61.76 7.19 -9.43
C GLY A 165 -61.81 6.39 -8.13
N LYS A 166 -60.83 5.51 -7.89
CA LYS A 166 -60.79 4.59 -6.71
C LYS A 166 -60.04 5.16 -5.51
N ILE A 167 -59.22 6.19 -5.71
CA ILE A 167 -58.47 6.88 -4.65
C ILE A 167 -58.54 8.39 -4.86
N MET A 168 -58.20 9.15 -3.81
CA MET A 168 -58.16 10.61 -3.91
C MET A 168 -56.84 11.09 -4.54
N GLU A 169 -56.88 12.27 -5.16
CA GLU A 169 -55.70 12.89 -5.77
C GLU A 169 -54.53 13.08 -4.78
N VAL A 170 -54.84 13.44 -3.55
CA VAL A 170 -53.86 13.63 -2.49
C VAL A 170 -53.06 12.34 -2.21
N GLU A 171 -53.71 11.18 -2.21
CA GLU A 171 -53.04 9.87 -1.98
C GLU A 171 -52.08 9.53 -3.13
N ALA A 172 -52.47 9.80 -4.38
CA ALA A 172 -51.62 9.58 -5.55
C ALA A 172 -50.44 10.56 -5.62
N ILE A 173 -50.62 11.80 -5.18
CA ILE A 173 -49.52 12.78 -5.09
C ILE A 173 -48.54 12.38 -3.97
N GLN A 174 -49.06 11.91 -2.83
CA GLN A 174 -48.23 11.48 -1.72
C GLN A 174 -47.34 10.28 -2.08
N SER A 175 -47.90 9.24 -2.72
CA SER A 175 -47.09 8.06 -3.12
C SER A 175 -46.04 8.41 -4.18
N LYS A 176 -46.35 9.37 -5.07
CA LYS A 176 -45.39 9.89 -6.05
C LYS A 176 -44.24 10.67 -5.36
N LEU A 177 -44.59 11.56 -4.44
CA LEU A 177 -43.59 12.34 -3.69
C LEU A 177 -42.64 11.43 -2.88
N GLU A 178 -43.18 10.39 -2.24
CA GLU A 178 -42.40 9.42 -1.50
C GLU A 178 -41.43 8.64 -2.43
N ALA A 179 -41.91 8.26 -3.64
CA ALA A 179 -41.04 7.63 -4.65
C ALA A 179 -39.90 8.58 -5.11
N ASP A 180 -40.16 9.86 -5.28
CA ASP A 180 -39.16 10.86 -5.64
C ASP A 180 -38.17 11.14 -4.53
N ILE A 181 -38.62 11.12 -3.26
CA ILE A 181 -37.72 11.21 -2.10
C ILE A 181 -36.78 10.01 -2.05
N MET A 182 -37.29 8.79 -2.17
CA MET A 182 -36.47 7.57 -2.19
C MET A 182 -35.49 7.55 -3.38
N TYR A 183 -35.89 8.10 -4.52
CA TYR A 183 -34.96 8.24 -5.65
C TYR A 183 -33.76 9.13 -5.32
N ASN A 184 -34.01 10.25 -4.67
CA ASN A 184 -32.92 11.14 -4.22
C ASN A 184 -31.99 10.47 -3.20
N GLU A 185 -32.50 9.57 -2.35
CA GLU A 185 -31.67 8.79 -1.43
C GLU A 185 -30.80 7.73 -2.12
N VAL A 186 -31.21 7.23 -3.29
CA VAL A 186 -30.40 6.32 -4.13
C VAL A 186 -29.24 7.05 -4.80
N LEU A 187 -29.42 8.37 -5.08
CA LEU A 187 -28.40 9.20 -5.75
C LEU A 187 -27.33 9.73 -4.80
N GLN A 188 -27.55 9.66 -3.48
CA GLN A 188 -26.59 10.05 -2.42
C GLN A 188 -25.70 8.89 -2.01
#